data_a7cb903e41c5b64c92b0612d37559be5
#
_entry.id   a7cb903e41c5b64c92b0612d37559be5
#
_cell.length_a   1.000
_cell.length_b   1.000
_cell.length_c   1.000
_cell.angle_alpha   90.00
_cell.angle_beta   90.00
_cell.angle_gamma   90.00
#
_symmetry.space_group_name_H-M   'P 1'
#
loop_
_entity.id
_entity.type
_entity.pdbx_description
1 polymer ?
#
loop_
_entity_poly.entity_id
_entity_poly.type
_entity_poly.pdbx_seq_one_letter_code
_entity_poly.pdbx_strand_id
1 'polypeptide(L)'
;GVRIQGSLTVRGRREGDSLRLSGGTKSLKKRMIDRKISADRRGRIPVLADSGGVIWVEGFGFHLDRLSGPPTCYVVIEKIRPDTNVREE
;
A
#
# COMPACT_ATOMS: atom_id res chain seq x y z
N GLY A 1 4.10 11.46 10.29
CA GLY A 1 4.65 11.12 9.00
C GLY A 1 4.80 9.63 8.79
N VAL A 2 5.49 9.30 7.75
CA VAL A 2 5.70 7.91 7.35
C VAL A 2 7.18 7.62 7.35
N ARG A 3 7.58 6.50 7.96
CA ARG A 3 8.98 6.08 7.97
C ARG A 3 9.27 5.29 6.71
N ILE A 4 10.31 5.70 6.01
CA ILE A 4 10.70 5.09 4.74
C ILE A 4 12.12 4.59 4.84
N GLN A 5 12.36 3.36 4.37
CA GLN A 5 13.67 2.75 4.36
C GLN A 5 14.07 2.45 2.93
N GLY A 6 15.10 3.14 2.45
CA GLY A 6 15.57 2.91 1.10
C GLY A 6 14.66 3.48 0.05
N SER A 7 14.70 2.92 -1.15
CA SER A 7 13.96 3.42 -2.28
C SER A 7 12.50 3.00 -2.24
N LEU A 8 11.63 3.90 -2.67
CA LEU A 8 10.21 3.59 -2.78
C LEU A 8 9.91 2.91 -4.10
N THR A 9 8.99 1.97 -4.05
CA THR A 9 8.54 1.25 -5.24
C THR A 9 7.03 1.11 -5.19
N VAL A 10 6.38 1.30 -6.33
CA VAL A 10 4.96 1.00 -6.48
C VAL A 10 4.89 -0.30 -7.28
N ARG A 11 4.21 -1.29 -6.71
CA ARG A 11 4.16 -2.61 -7.32
C ARG A 11 2.86 -3.29 -6.94
N GLY A 12 2.64 -4.47 -7.50
CA GLY A 12 1.55 -5.30 -7.06
C GLY A 12 1.90 -6.07 -5.80
N ARG A 13 0.93 -6.78 -5.26
CA ARG A 13 1.12 -7.60 -4.07
C ARG A 13 2.12 -8.73 -4.35
N ARG A 14 2.92 -9.04 -3.37
CA ARG A 14 3.83 -10.18 -3.42
C ARG A 14 3.50 -11.16 -2.33
N GLU A 15 3.88 -12.40 -2.53
CA GLU A 15 3.73 -13.43 -1.52
C GLU A 15 4.45 -12.98 -0.24
N GLY A 16 3.77 -13.13 0.88
CA GLY A 16 4.35 -12.75 2.16
C GLY A 16 4.06 -11.33 2.60
N ASP A 17 3.52 -10.49 1.72
CA ASP A 17 3.15 -9.13 2.11
C ASP A 17 2.11 -9.17 3.22
N SER A 18 2.26 -8.28 4.18
CA SER A 18 1.31 -8.14 5.27
C SER A 18 1.03 -6.67 5.51
N LEU A 19 -0.07 -6.39 6.20
CA LEU A 19 -0.48 -5.03 6.48
C LEU A 19 -1.08 -4.98 7.87
N ARG A 20 -0.59 -4.07 8.70
CA ARG A 20 -1.12 -3.87 10.04
C ARG A 20 -2.05 -2.68 10.03
N LEU A 21 -3.30 -2.94 10.37
CA LEU A 21 -4.32 -1.91 10.53
C LEU A 21 -4.88 -2.00 11.94
N SER A 22 -5.88 -1.20 12.24
CA SER A 22 -6.42 -1.14 13.60
C SER A 22 -6.87 -2.50 14.13
N GLY A 23 -7.25 -3.41 13.26
CA GLY A 23 -7.67 -4.74 13.66
C GLY A 23 -6.56 -5.75 13.84
N GLY A 24 -5.29 -5.32 13.66
CA GLY A 24 -4.13 -6.20 13.81
C GLY A 24 -3.44 -6.45 12.48
N THR A 25 -2.48 -7.36 12.50
CA THR A 25 -1.69 -7.69 11.33
C THR A 25 -2.27 -8.91 10.64
N LYS A 26 -2.46 -8.81 9.33
CA LYS A 26 -2.90 -9.93 8.49
C LYS A 26 -2.13 -9.89 7.19
N SER A 27 -2.03 -11.04 6.54
CA SER A 27 -1.44 -11.05 5.21
C SER A 27 -2.28 -10.19 4.29
N LEU A 28 -1.63 -9.59 3.32
CA LEU A 28 -2.32 -8.72 2.37
C LEU A 28 -3.29 -9.54 1.53
N LYS A 29 -2.92 -10.76 1.18
CA LYS A 29 -3.80 -11.66 0.45
C LYS A 29 -5.10 -11.88 1.23
N LYS A 30 -4.99 -12.14 2.53
CA LYS A 30 -6.16 -12.39 3.36
C LYS A 30 -7.07 -11.16 3.41
N ARG A 31 -6.47 -9.98 3.54
CA ARG A 31 -7.27 -8.76 3.58
C ARG A 31 -8.02 -8.53 2.29
N MET A 32 -7.38 -8.84 1.17
CA MET A 32 -8.03 -8.68 -0.13
C MET A 32 -9.15 -9.68 -0.33
N ILE A 33 -8.96 -10.90 0.16
CA ILE A 33 -10.01 -11.91 0.10
C ILE A 33 -11.18 -11.50 0.97
N ASP A 34 -10.90 -10.99 2.16
CA ASP A 34 -11.95 -10.54 3.07
C ASP A 34 -12.78 -9.39 2.45
N ARG A 35 -12.16 -8.59 1.60
CA ARG A 35 -12.86 -7.53 0.86
C ARG A 35 -13.51 -8.05 -0.40
N LYS A 36 -13.43 -9.35 -0.65
CA LYS A 36 -14.03 -9.99 -1.81
C LYS A 36 -13.49 -9.44 -3.12
N ILE A 37 -12.22 -9.08 -3.12
CA ILE A 37 -11.54 -8.64 -4.32
C ILE A 37 -11.17 -9.87 -5.12
N SER A 38 -11.55 -9.89 -6.40
CA SER A 38 -11.29 -11.05 -7.25
C SER A 38 -9.79 -11.28 -7.42
N ALA A 39 -9.43 -12.53 -7.72
CA ALA A 39 -8.03 -12.88 -7.92
C ALA A 39 -7.39 -12.02 -9.01
N ASP A 40 -8.14 -11.75 -10.07
CA ASP A 40 -7.65 -10.94 -11.16
C ASP A 40 -7.30 -9.53 -10.70
N ARG A 41 -8.13 -8.96 -9.86
CA ARG A 41 -7.91 -7.59 -9.40
C ARG A 41 -6.87 -7.49 -8.31
N ARG A 42 -6.69 -8.58 -7.54
CA ARG A 42 -5.74 -8.52 -6.41
C ARG A 42 -4.34 -8.16 -6.85
N GLY A 43 -3.93 -8.64 -8.02
CA GLY A 43 -2.60 -8.34 -8.52
C GLY A 43 -2.43 -6.95 -9.11
N ARG A 44 -3.52 -6.21 -9.28
CA ARG A 44 -3.49 -4.89 -9.89
C ARG A 44 -3.57 -3.76 -8.87
N ILE A 45 -3.84 -4.07 -7.62
CA ILE A 45 -3.95 -3.04 -6.61
C ILE A 45 -2.55 -2.51 -6.29
N PRO A 46 -2.34 -1.19 -6.40
CA PRO A 46 -1.02 -0.63 -6.13
C PRO A 46 -0.62 -0.79 -4.68
N VAL A 47 0.62 -1.22 -4.48
CA VAL A 47 1.23 -1.35 -3.17
C VAL A 47 2.47 -0.48 -3.17
N LEU A 48 2.55 0.43 -2.21
CA LEU A 48 3.75 1.24 -2.02
C LEU A 48 4.64 0.53 -1.01
N ALA A 49 5.87 0.27 -1.39
CA ALA A 49 6.79 -0.48 -0.54
C ALA A 49 8.19 0.12 -0.60
N ASP A 50 8.99 -0.23 0.38
CA ASP A 50 10.40 0.13 0.39
C ASP A 50 11.21 -1.13 0.76
N SER A 51 12.46 -0.96 1.14
CA SER A 51 13.29 -2.12 1.45
C SER A 51 12.83 -2.87 2.71
N GLY A 52 12.05 -2.23 3.54
CA GLY A 52 11.51 -2.85 4.75
C GLY A 52 10.14 -3.49 4.57
N GLY A 53 9.55 -3.36 3.40
CA GLY A 53 8.27 -3.98 3.10
C GLY A 53 7.18 -2.98 2.77
N VAL A 54 5.94 -3.41 2.97
CA VAL A 54 4.76 -2.63 2.59
C VAL A 54 4.61 -1.39 3.46
N ILE A 55 4.33 -0.27 2.82
CA ILE A 55 4.05 0.99 3.52
C ILE A 55 2.57 1.33 3.40
N TRP A 56 2.00 1.18 2.22
CA TRP A 56 0.65 1.64 1.93
C TRP A 56 0.06 0.78 0.83
N VAL A 57 -1.24 0.56 0.91
CA VAL A 57 -1.96 -0.21 -0.11
C VAL A 57 -3.21 0.55 -0.48
N GLU A 58 -3.42 0.75 -1.77
CA GLU A 58 -4.60 1.46 -2.24
C GLU A 58 -5.87 0.76 -1.76
N GLY A 59 -6.77 1.54 -1.21
CA GLY A 59 -8.04 1.02 -0.70
C GLY A 59 -7.97 0.51 0.73
N PHE A 60 -6.77 0.36 1.28
CA PHE A 60 -6.60 -0.15 2.65
C PHE A 60 -5.94 0.86 3.58
N GLY A 61 -4.99 1.63 3.06
CA GLY A 61 -4.33 2.65 3.84
C GLY A 61 -2.90 2.30 4.22
N PHE A 62 -2.39 3.01 5.21
CA PHE A 62 -1.00 2.85 5.64
C PHE A 62 -0.82 1.70 6.61
N HIS A 63 0.31 1.02 6.48
CA HIS A 63 0.75 0.05 7.47
C HIS A 63 1.03 0.83 8.76
N LEU A 64 0.36 0.50 9.83
CA LEU A 64 0.48 1.28 11.06
C LEU A 64 1.89 1.33 11.62
N ASP A 65 2.67 0.27 11.40
CA ASP A 65 4.04 0.24 11.88
C ASP A 65 4.93 1.26 11.18
N ARG A 66 4.46 1.84 10.07
CA ARG A 66 5.23 2.81 9.32
C ARG A 66 4.88 4.24 9.67
N LEU A 67 3.83 4.44 10.45
CA LEU A 67 3.40 5.79 10.80
C LEU A 67 4.13 6.29 12.03
N SER A 68 4.49 7.59 12.00
CA SER A 68 5.07 8.24 13.15
C SER A 68 4.50 9.65 13.19
N GLY A 69 3.59 9.90 14.11
CA GLY A 69 2.90 11.18 14.19
C GLY A 69 1.82 11.31 13.14
N PRO A 70 1.26 12.50 13.00
CA PRO A 70 0.17 12.71 12.05
C PRO A 70 0.64 12.46 10.62
N PRO A 71 -0.13 11.73 9.84
CA PRO A 71 0.26 11.48 8.45
C PRO A 71 0.11 12.74 7.61
N THR A 72 1.15 13.08 6.88
CA THR A 72 1.14 14.23 5.98
C THR A 72 1.59 13.83 4.60
N CYS A 73 1.52 12.56 4.29
CA CYS A 73 2.18 12.03 3.10
C CYS A 73 1.23 11.74 1.95
N TYR A 74 -0.02 12.12 2.05
CA TYR A 74 -0.97 11.86 0.97
C TYR A 74 -0.49 12.41 -0.36
N VAL A 75 0.05 13.61 -0.32
CA VAL A 75 0.48 14.28 -1.54
C VAL A 75 1.61 13.50 -2.18
N VAL A 76 2.50 12.98 -1.38
CA VAL A 76 3.62 12.20 -1.90
C VAL A 76 3.11 10.95 -2.61
N ILE A 77 2.14 10.27 -2.00
CA ILE A 77 1.58 9.07 -2.61
C ILE A 77 0.90 9.40 -3.93
N GLU A 78 0.18 10.49 -3.97
CA GLU A 78 -0.46 10.88 -5.22
C GLU A 78 0.54 11.12 -6.33
N LYS A 79 1.69 11.68 -5.98
CA LYS A 79 2.70 11.97 -7.00
C LYS A 79 3.32 10.72 -7.59
N ILE A 80 3.31 9.61 -6.86
CA ILE A 80 3.96 8.40 -7.34
C ILE A 80 2.97 7.35 -7.80
N ARG A 81 1.69 7.61 -7.75
CA ARG A 81 0.70 6.66 -8.26
C ARG A 81 0.84 6.59 -9.78
N PRO A 82 1.00 5.38 -10.29
CA PRO A 82 1.29 5.25 -11.72
C PRO A 82 0.13 5.61 -12.62
N ASP A 83 -1.07 5.60 -12.13
CA ASP A 83 -2.24 5.86 -12.96
C ASP A 83 -2.65 7.32 -12.99
N THR A 84 -1.96 8.19 -12.30
CA THR A 84 -2.40 9.58 -12.22
C THR A 84 -2.24 10.34 -13.51
N ASN A 85 -1.38 9.86 -14.38
CA ASN A 85 -1.10 10.59 -15.61
C ASN A 85 -2.03 10.22 -16.73
N VAL A 86 -2.86 9.31 -16.48
CA VAL A 86 -3.64 8.79 -17.58
C VAL A 86 -4.65 9.77 -18.00
N ARG A 87 -5.00 10.40 -17.27
CA ARG A 87 -6.02 11.10 -17.66
C ARG A 87 -5.85 12.28 -18.05
N GLU A 88 -5.71 12.54 -18.16
CA GLU A 88 -5.61 13.52 -18.44
C GLU A 88 -5.65 13.93 -19.43
N GLU A 89 -5.80 13.61 -19.90
CA GLU A 89 -5.99 13.96 -20.76
C GLU A 89 -6.62 14.22 -21.20
#